data_89089fcdb7a2a13c4a9a9abeb7eb3fcf
#
_entry.id   89089fcdb7a2a13c4a9a9abeb7eb3fcf
#
_cell.length_a   1.000
_cell.length_b   1.000
_cell.length_c   1.000
_cell.angle_alpha   90.00
_cell.angle_beta   90.00
_cell.angle_gamma   90.00
#
_symmetry.space_group_name_H-M   'P 1'
#
loop_
_entity.id
_entity.type
_entity.pdbx_description
1 polymer ?
#
loop_
_entity_poly.entity_id
_entity_poly.type
_entity_poly.pdbx_seq_one_letter_code
_entity_poly.pdbx_strand_id
1 'polypeptide(L)'
;MKENAINIQSLFNGLQKQMEAQLNTNRDNVLHPGTKGDSLENVWIEWLRKYMPNRYNIDKAIIIDSEGQLSDQIDLVIYDQQYTPFVFIQNGVHYIPAEGVYAVFEVKPDLEGSCVVDGKSISHIEYAGRKIESVRKLMRTSTKIIDRGEPRNARPLTKIIGGILTSVNSYKKRDTLENHFKKLKGLKAIDMGCSVEFGSFYINHLGEEN
;
A
#
# COMPACT_ATOMS: atom_id res chain seq x y z
N MET A 1 30.63 -32.04 2.63
CA MET A 1 30.48 -30.66 3.11
C MET A 1 29.28 -30.01 2.40
N LYS A 2 28.05 -30.21 2.94
CA LYS A 2 26.80 -29.57 2.48
C LYS A 2 25.98 -29.00 3.69
N GLU A 3 26.65 -28.71 4.82
CA GLU A 3 25.98 -28.51 6.09
C GLU A 3 25.59 -27.05 6.43
N ASN A 4 25.85 -26.06 5.54
CA ASN A 4 25.55 -24.67 5.85
C ASN A 4 24.74 -23.94 4.77
N ALA A 5 23.91 -24.64 4.01
CA ALA A 5 23.01 -23.96 3.07
C ALA A 5 21.69 -23.58 3.77
N ILE A 6 21.44 -22.28 3.91
CA ILE A 6 20.16 -21.76 4.42
C ILE A 6 19.07 -22.10 3.38
N ASN A 7 18.04 -22.80 3.82
CA ASN A 7 16.85 -23.02 3.00
C ASN A 7 15.98 -21.77 2.99
N ILE A 8 16.09 -20.99 1.91
CA ILE A 8 15.36 -19.72 1.73
C ILE A 8 13.83 -19.92 1.84
N GLN A 9 13.29 -20.99 1.27
CA GLN A 9 11.87 -21.33 1.38
C GLN A 9 11.43 -21.50 2.83
N SER A 10 12.21 -22.23 3.62
CA SER A 10 11.93 -22.44 5.05
C SER A 10 11.99 -21.12 5.83
N LEU A 11 12.93 -20.24 5.48
CA LEU A 11 13.03 -18.91 6.09
C LEU A 11 11.79 -18.06 5.81
N PHE A 12 11.34 -17.96 4.56
CA PHE A 12 10.13 -17.20 4.22
C PHE A 12 8.87 -17.80 4.84
N ASN A 13 8.74 -19.13 4.87
CA ASN A 13 7.63 -19.79 5.57
C ASN A 13 7.64 -19.47 7.07
N GLY A 14 8.81 -19.39 7.69
CA GLY A 14 8.95 -18.98 9.08
C GLY A 14 8.52 -17.54 9.33
N LEU A 15 8.92 -16.63 8.44
CA LEU A 15 8.51 -15.23 8.49
C LEU A 15 7.00 -15.06 8.33
N GLN A 16 6.39 -15.77 7.37
CA GLN A 16 4.94 -15.75 7.18
C GLN A 16 4.21 -16.17 8.46
N LYS A 17 4.61 -17.29 9.09
CA LYS A 17 4.01 -17.76 10.34
C LYS A 17 4.14 -16.75 11.48
N GLN A 18 5.27 -16.04 11.59
CA GLN A 18 5.44 -14.99 12.59
C GLN A 18 4.46 -13.83 12.35
N MET A 19 4.29 -13.41 11.11
CA MET A 19 3.35 -12.34 10.74
C MET A 19 1.90 -12.75 11.00
N GLU A 20 1.52 -13.97 10.61
CA GLU A 20 0.19 -14.54 10.90
C GLU A 20 -0.11 -14.55 12.41
N ALA A 21 0.83 -15.02 13.22
CA ALA A 21 0.69 -15.05 14.68
C ALA A 21 0.49 -13.63 15.26
N GLN A 22 1.25 -12.65 14.77
CA GLN A 22 1.16 -11.27 15.24
C GLN A 22 -0.19 -10.62 14.86
N LEU A 23 -0.65 -10.82 13.63
CA LEU A 23 -1.95 -10.31 13.16
C LEU A 23 -3.11 -10.96 13.93
N ASN A 24 -3.06 -12.27 14.17
CA ASN A 24 -4.08 -13.00 14.92
C ASN A 24 -4.12 -12.56 16.38
N THR A 25 -2.97 -12.39 17.03
CA THR A 25 -2.89 -11.88 18.40
C THR A 25 -3.55 -10.50 18.54
N ASN A 26 -3.30 -9.61 17.60
CA ASN A 26 -3.91 -8.29 17.60
C ASN A 26 -5.43 -8.35 17.35
N ARG A 27 -5.88 -9.24 16.45
CA ARG A 27 -7.30 -9.43 16.18
C ARG A 27 -8.08 -9.90 17.39
N ASP A 28 -7.51 -10.82 18.16
CA ASP A 28 -8.20 -11.49 19.27
C ASP A 28 -8.17 -10.68 20.58
N ASN A 29 -7.13 -9.86 20.77
CA ASN A 29 -6.91 -9.14 22.03
C ASN A 29 -7.36 -7.67 22.02
N VAL A 30 -7.74 -7.09 20.88
CA VAL A 30 -8.19 -5.71 20.80
C VAL A 30 -9.71 -5.64 20.78
N LEU A 31 -10.30 -5.10 21.85
CA LEU A 31 -11.75 -5.09 22.07
C LEU A 31 -12.50 -4.00 21.28
N HIS A 32 -11.85 -2.89 20.93
CA HIS A 32 -12.49 -1.76 20.25
C HIS A 32 -12.24 -1.75 18.73
N PRO A 33 -13.29 -1.58 17.88
CA PRO A 33 -13.15 -1.62 16.42
C PRO A 33 -12.13 -0.63 15.84
N GLY A 34 -12.07 0.59 16.34
CA GLY A 34 -11.09 1.60 15.89
C GLY A 34 -9.65 1.20 16.20
N THR A 35 -9.40 0.75 17.40
CA THR A 35 -8.07 0.28 17.83
C THR A 35 -7.64 -1.01 17.10
N LYS A 36 -8.60 -1.84 16.66
CA LYS A 36 -8.31 -3.02 15.82
C LYS A 36 -7.76 -2.63 14.44
N GLY A 37 -8.34 -1.62 13.80
CA GLY A 37 -7.86 -1.12 12.52
C GLY A 37 -6.43 -0.59 12.62
N ASP A 38 -6.19 0.33 13.54
CA ASP A 38 -4.86 0.90 13.79
C ASP A 38 -3.82 -0.17 14.15
N SER A 39 -4.23 -1.22 14.86
CA SER A 39 -3.35 -2.35 15.23
C SER A 39 -2.91 -3.16 14.01
N LEU A 40 -3.80 -3.45 13.04
CA LEU A 40 -3.45 -4.16 11.81
C LEU A 40 -2.54 -3.32 10.92
N GLU A 41 -2.85 -2.04 10.76
CA GLU A 41 -2.03 -1.10 9.99
C GLU A 41 -0.60 -1.04 10.54
N ASN A 42 -0.45 -0.91 11.86
CA ASN A 42 0.85 -0.86 12.52
C ASN A 42 1.68 -2.13 12.31
N VAL A 43 1.06 -3.33 12.37
CA VAL A 43 1.77 -4.59 12.09
C VAL A 43 2.34 -4.58 10.67
N TRP A 44 1.55 -4.20 9.66
CA TRP A 44 2.02 -4.11 8.28
C TRP A 44 3.15 -3.10 8.12
N ILE A 45 3.02 -1.90 8.73
CA ILE A 45 4.04 -0.84 8.70
C ILE A 45 5.35 -1.34 9.32
N GLU A 46 5.30 -1.95 10.51
CA GLU A 46 6.47 -2.47 11.20
C GLU A 46 7.18 -3.57 10.42
N TRP A 47 6.41 -4.52 9.84
CA TRP A 47 6.95 -5.59 9.02
C TRP A 47 7.65 -5.07 7.77
N LEU A 48 7.02 -4.18 7.05
CA LEU A 48 7.61 -3.61 5.84
C LEU A 48 8.84 -2.77 6.15
N ARG A 49 8.82 -1.95 7.19
CA ARG A 49 10.00 -1.18 7.63
C ARG A 49 11.18 -2.07 7.98
N LYS A 50 10.92 -3.23 8.57
CA LYS A 50 11.98 -4.18 8.97
C LYS A 50 12.73 -4.78 7.80
N TYR A 51 12.06 -4.96 6.65
CA TYR A 51 12.61 -5.69 5.50
C TYR A 51 12.89 -4.83 4.27
N MET A 52 12.35 -3.63 4.21
CA MET A 52 12.64 -2.71 3.11
C MET A 52 13.98 -2.00 3.30
N PRO A 53 14.66 -1.66 2.19
CA PRO A 53 15.88 -0.84 2.26
C PRO A 53 15.62 0.49 2.96
N ASN A 54 16.61 0.99 3.72
CA ASN A 54 16.52 2.23 4.51
C ASN A 54 16.26 3.50 3.67
N ARG A 55 16.35 3.42 2.35
CA ARG A 55 15.95 4.50 1.43
C ARG A 55 14.46 4.79 1.51
N TYR A 56 13.65 3.76 1.79
CA TYR A 56 12.19 3.88 1.84
C TYR A 56 11.71 4.01 3.27
N ASN A 57 10.76 4.91 3.49
CA ASN A 57 10.02 4.94 4.74
C ASN A 57 8.56 4.56 4.48
N ILE A 58 7.87 4.17 5.54
CA ILE A 58 6.50 3.67 5.47
C ILE A 58 5.71 4.26 6.62
N ASP A 59 4.68 5.01 6.32
CA ASP A 59 3.85 5.67 7.32
C ASP A 59 2.38 5.66 6.91
N LYS A 60 1.49 5.81 7.88
CA LYS A 60 0.12 6.26 7.69
C LYS A 60 0.15 7.76 7.42
N ALA A 61 -0.40 8.20 6.30
CA ALA A 61 -0.21 9.59 5.87
C ALA A 61 -1.32 10.12 4.98
N ILE A 62 -1.34 11.43 4.83
CA ILE A 62 -2.05 12.17 3.77
C ILE A 62 -0.99 12.62 2.76
N ILE A 63 -1.27 12.45 1.47
CA ILE A 63 -0.38 12.91 0.40
C ILE A 63 -0.84 14.30 -0.04
N ILE A 64 0.13 15.20 -0.21
CA ILE A 64 -0.09 16.58 -0.64
C ILE A 64 0.67 16.84 -1.94
N ASP A 65 0.07 17.59 -2.86
CA ASP A 65 0.72 18.03 -4.07
C ASP A 65 1.20 19.49 -4.01
N SER A 66 1.88 19.94 -5.06
CA SER A 66 2.41 21.31 -5.16
C SER A 66 1.34 22.40 -5.29
N GLU A 67 0.08 22.02 -5.57
CA GLU A 67 -1.06 22.94 -5.63
C GLU A 67 -1.85 22.97 -4.30
N GLY A 68 -1.40 22.21 -3.29
CA GLY A 68 -2.03 22.11 -1.99
C GLY A 68 -3.25 21.18 -1.95
N GLN A 69 -3.46 20.36 -3.01
CA GLN A 69 -4.51 19.33 -2.98
C GLN A 69 -4.08 18.16 -2.10
N LEU A 70 -5.04 17.56 -1.43
CA LEU A 70 -4.82 16.47 -0.49
C LEU A 70 -5.48 15.18 -0.98
N SER A 71 -4.81 14.06 -0.71
CA SER A 71 -5.46 12.75 -0.80
C SER A 71 -6.37 12.51 0.42
N ASP A 72 -7.12 11.43 0.38
CA ASP A 72 -7.61 10.80 1.61
C ASP A 72 -6.44 10.37 2.49
N GLN A 73 -6.71 10.12 3.78
CA GLN A 73 -5.74 9.47 4.65
C GLN A 73 -5.53 8.03 4.18
N ILE A 74 -4.28 7.66 3.95
CA ILE A 74 -3.86 6.34 3.47
C ILE A 74 -3.24 5.56 4.62
N ASP A 75 -3.64 4.30 4.78
CA ASP A 75 -3.20 3.45 5.88
C ASP A 75 -1.71 3.13 5.80
N LEU A 76 -1.17 3.00 4.58
CA LEU A 76 0.23 2.67 4.36
C LEU A 76 0.75 3.33 3.09
N VAL A 77 1.71 4.24 3.24
CA VAL A 77 2.40 4.96 2.17
C VAL A 77 3.86 4.59 2.18
N ILE A 78 4.38 4.07 1.06
CA ILE A 78 5.80 3.83 0.85
C ILE A 78 6.37 5.01 0.05
N TYR A 79 7.34 5.70 0.62
CA TYR A 79 7.91 6.89 0.02
C TYR A 79 9.43 6.96 0.15
N ASP A 80 10.06 7.80 -0.67
CA ASP A 80 11.50 8.01 -0.66
C ASP A 80 11.90 8.87 0.54
N GLN A 81 12.61 8.28 1.50
CA GLN A 81 13.11 9.03 2.65
C GLN A 81 14.33 9.89 2.31
N GLN A 82 15.11 9.50 1.30
CA GLN A 82 16.37 10.15 0.98
C GLN A 82 16.18 11.41 0.13
N TYR A 83 15.23 11.37 -0.82
CA TYR A 83 15.02 12.46 -1.78
C TYR A 83 13.71 13.22 -1.57
N THR A 84 12.87 12.80 -0.64
CA THR A 84 11.71 13.61 -0.24
C THR A 84 12.21 14.73 0.65
N PRO A 85 12.21 15.99 0.17
CA PRO A 85 12.92 17.09 0.85
C PRO A 85 12.23 17.48 2.16
N PHE A 86 10.96 17.09 2.32
CA PHE A 86 10.17 17.54 3.44
C PHE A 86 8.98 16.61 3.69
N VAL A 87 8.92 16.07 4.90
CA VAL A 87 7.74 15.40 5.44
C VAL A 87 7.22 16.25 6.57
N PHE A 88 6.01 16.78 6.41
CA PHE A 88 5.41 17.64 7.40
C PHE A 88 4.60 16.78 8.38
N ILE A 89 4.75 17.04 9.68
CA ILE A 89 4.00 16.34 10.72
C ILE A 89 3.21 17.37 11.51
N GLN A 90 1.91 17.24 11.52
CA GLN A 90 1.02 18.09 12.31
C GLN A 90 0.00 17.24 13.05
N ASN A 91 -0.09 17.41 14.36
CA ASN A 91 -1.02 16.67 15.23
C ASN A 91 -0.93 15.14 15.08
N GLY A 92 0.28 14.62 14.84
CA GLY A 92 0.51 13.18 14.62
C GLY A 92 0.16 12.66 13.22
N VAL A 93 -0.26 13.52 12.30
CA VAL A 93 -0.54 13.17 10.91
C VAL A 93 0.66 13.54 10.05
N HIS A 94 1.16 12.59 9.26
CA HIS A 94 2.19 12.81 8.26
C HIS A 94 1.58 13.34 6.96
N TYR A 95 2.20 14.38 6.41
CA TYR A 95 1.88 14.92 5.08
C TYR A 95 3.10 14.70 4.19
N ILE A 96 2.92 13.91 3.13
CA ILE A 96 4.01 13.47 2.25
C ILE A 96 3.81 14.07 0.88
N PRO A 97 4.84 14.75 0.30
CA PRO A 97 4.79 15.25 -1.07
C PRO A 97 4.53 14.12 -2.07
N ALA A 98 3.62 14.35 -3.01
CA ALA A 98 3.18 13.35 -4.00
C ALA A 98 4.34 12.84 -4.88
N GLU A 99 5.36 13.65 -5.11
CA GLU A 99 6.56 13.31 -5.89
C GLU A 99 7.41 12.22 -5.24
N GLY A 100 7.37 12.13 -3.89
CA GLY A 100 8.14 11.15 -3.13
C GLY A 100 7.46 9.78 -2.99
N VAL A 101 6.20 9.63 -3.42
CA VAL A 101 5.40 8.43 -3.19
C VAL A 101 5.65 7.38 -4.25
N TYR A 102 5.98 6.15 -3.82
CA TYR A 102 6.14 4.99 -4.69
C TYR A 102 4.92 4.08 -4.70
N ALA A 103 4.35 3.84 -3.51
CA ALA A 103 3.21 2.93 -3.38
C ALA A 103 2.28 3.35 -2.24
N VAL A 104 1.01 2.99 -2.38
CA VAL A 104 -0.03 3.21 -1.38
C VAL A 104 -0.88 1.96 -1.22
N PHE A 105 -1.20 1.62 0.02
CA PHE A 105 -2.01 0.45 0.34
C PHE A 105 -3.09 0.80 1.35
N GLU A 106 -4.25 0.23 1.14
CA GLU A 106 -5.31 0.14 2.12
C GLU A 106 -5.16 -1.16 2.90
N VAL A 107 -5.39 -1.12 4.21
CA VAL A 107 -5.30 -2.29 5.09
C VAL A 107 -6.69 -2.68 5.56
N LYS A 108 -7.06 -3.94 5.40
CA LYS A 108 -8.34 -4.49 5.85
C LYS A 108 -8.13 -5.84 6.53
N PRO A 109 -8.99 -6.21 7.48
CA PRO A 109 -8.88 -7.53 8.12
C PRO A 109 -9.14 -8.67 7.12
N ASP A 110 -10.08 -8.49 6.20
CA ASP A 110 -10.47 -9.49 5.20
C ASP A 110 -10.59 -8.84 3.82
N LEU A 111 -10.18 -9.56 2.78
CA LEU A 111 -10.32 -9.11 1.40
C LEU A 111 -11.80 -9.10 0.97
N GLU A 112 -12.60 -10.09 1.44
CA GLU A 112 -14.05 -10.10 1.32
C GLU A 112 -14.66 -9.31 2.48
N GLY A 113 -15.31 -8.20 2.15
CA GLY A 113 -15.97 -7.38 3.16
C GLY A 113 -16.46 -6.10 2.55
N SER A 114 -17.18 -5.32 3.36
CA SER A 114 -17.73 -4.04 2.93
C SER A 114 -17.63 -2.99 4.03
N CYS A 115 -17.62 -1.74 3.61
CA CYS A 115 -17.74 -0.57 4.48
C CYS A 115 -18.79 0.38 3.92
N VAL A 116 -19.31 1.25 4.79
CA VAL A 116 -20.30 2.26 4.39
C VAL A 116 -19.57 3.57 4.12
N VAL A 117 -19.74 4.10 2.90
CA VAL A 117 -19.22 5.40 2.46
C VAL A 117 -20.37 6.19 1.87
N ASP A 118 -20.62 7.40 2.37
CA ASP A 118 -21.72 8.26 1.94
C ASP A 118 -23.09 7.55 1.94
N GLY A 119 -23.34 6.72 2.97
CA GLY A 119 -24.57 5.94 3.10
C GLY A 119 -24.71 4.74 2.17
N LYS A 120 -23.69 4.42 1.36
CA LYS A 120 -23.67 3.27 0.45
C LYS A 120 -22.68 2.22 0.93
N SER A 121 -23.10 0.95 0.90
CA SER A 121 -22.18 -0.17 1.15
C SER A 121 -21.34 -0.42 -0.10
N ILE A 122 -20.02 -0.40 0.06
CA ILE A 122 -19.04 -0.73 -0.99
C ILE A 122 -18.09 -1.80 -0.50
N SER A 123 -17.54 -2.61 -1.43
CA SER A 123 -16.56 -3.63 -1.05
C SER A 123 -15.25 -3.02 -0.57
N HIS A 124 -14.49 -3.76 0.25
CA HIS A 124 -13.14 -3.35 0.67
C HIS A 124 -12.23 -3.10 -0.53
N ILE A 125 -12.37 -3.88 -1.59
CA ILE A 125 -11.62 -3.72 -2.86
C ILE A 125 -12.00 -2.38 -3.53
N GLU A 126 -13.29 -2.05 -3.61
CA GLU A 126 -13.73 -0.77 -4.17
C GLU A 126 -13.26 0.41 -3.31
N TYR A 127 -13.32 0.27 -1.99
CA TYR A 127 -12.82 1.29 -1.08
C TYR A 127 -11.33 1.55 -1.27
N ALA A 128 -10.51 0.49 -1.35
CA ALA A 128 -9.08 0.62 -1.65
C ALA A 128 -8.85 1.33 -3.00
N GLY A 129 -9.62 1.01 -4.04
CA GLY A 129 -9.56 1.69 -5.32
C GLY A 129 -9.85 3.21 -5.22
N ARG A 130 -10.81 3.64 -4.41
CA ARG A 130 -11.09 5.06 -4.16
C ARG A 130 -9.92 5.76 -3.45
N LYS A 131 -9.32 5.10 -2.46
CA LYS A 131 -8.15 5.61 -1.77
C LYS A 131 -6.95 5.79 -2.73
N ILE A 132 -6.71 4.80 -3.57
CA ILE A 132 -5.66 4.87 -4.60
C ILE A 132 -5.92 6.01 -5.59
N GLU A 133 -7.17 6.17 -6.05
CA GLU A 133 -7.56 7.27 -6.93
C GLU A 133 -7.30 8.63 -6.29
N SER A 134 -7.60 8.79 -4.99
CA SER A 134 -7.37 10.06 -4.28
C SER A 134 -5.92 10.50 -4.32
N VAL A 135 -4.98 9.55 -4.39
CA VAL A 135 -3.55 9.81 -4.51
C VAL A 135 -3.12 10.03 -5.96
N ARG A 136 -3.55 9.15 -6.87
CA ARG A 136 -3.10 9.18 -8.27
C ARG A 136 -3.60 10.38 -9.06
N LYS A 137 -4.68 11.02 -8.61
CA LYS A 137 -5.18 12.26 -9.21
C LYS A 137 -4.37 13.50 -8.83
N LEU A 138 -3.52 13.42 -7.78
CA LEU A 138 -2.70 14.54 -7.35
C LEU A 138 -1.66 14.90 -8.42
N MET A 139 -1.41 16.19 -8.54
CA MET A 139 -0.39 16.69 -9.44
C MET A 139 1.00 16.29 -8.94
N ARG A 140 1.84 15.81 -9.85
CA ARG A 140 3.24 15.51 -9.56
C ARG A 140 4.13 16.20 -10.58
N THR A 141 5.16 16.83 -10.08
CA THR A 141 6.13 17.54 -10.91
C THR A 141 7.38 16.72 -11.14
N SER A 142 8.07 16.98 -12.25
CA SER A 142 9.39 16.44 -12.53
C SER A 142 10.26 17.53 -13.12
N THR A 143 11.49 17.64 -12.64
CA THR A 143 12.39 18.70 -13.05
C THR A 143 13.60 18.16 -13.82
N LYS A 144 14.22 19.05 -14.60
CA LYS A 144 15.52 18.77 -15.19
C LYS A 144 16.56 18.62 -14.08
N ILE A 145 17.45 17.66 -14.23
CA ILE A 145 18.56 17.44 -13.31
C ILE A 145 19.87 17.74 -14.01
N ILE A 146 20.89 18.11 -13.24
CA ILE A 146 22.26 18.20 -13.75
C ILE A 146 22.96 16.90 -13.36
N ASP A 147 23.39 16.14 -14.36
CA ASP A 147 24.16 14.92 -14.19
C ASP A 147 25.56 15.13 -14.79
N ARG A 148 26.58 15.09 -13.92
CA ARG A 148 28.00 15.31 -14.31
C ARG A 148 28.23 16.62 -15.06
N GLY A 149 27.54 17.69 -14.66
CA GLY A 149 27.65 19.00 -15.29
C GLY A 149 26.77 19.22 -16.52
N GLU A 150 26.07 18.19 -16.99
CA GLU A 150 25.20 18.26 -18.16
C GLU A 150 23.72 18.27 -17.75
N PRO A 151 22.89 19.16 -18.33
CA PRO A 151 21.47 19.19 -18.09
C PRO A 151 20.78 17.96 -18.73
N ARG A 152 20.08 17.18 -17.93
CA ARG A 152 19.23 16.07 -18.38
C ARG A 152 17.77 16.48 -18.36
N ASN A 153 17.01 16.00 -19.31
CA ASN A 153 15.57 16.22 -19.33
C ASN A 153 14.91 15.58 -18.08
N ALA A 154 13.79 16.18 -17.66
CA ALA A 154 12.95 15.60 -16.63
C ALA A 154 12.59 14.14 -16.98
N ARG A 155 12.69 13.24 -16.00
CA ARG A 155 12.29 11.85 -16.18
C ARG A 155 10.76 11.75 -16.21
N PRO A 156 10.18 10.83 -16.99
CA PRO A 156 8.76 10.52 -16.89
C PRO A 156 8.40 10.14 -15.45
N LEU A 157 7.24 10.58 -15.01
CA LEU A 157 6.72 10.20 -13.71
C LEU A 157 6.42 8.69 -13.68
N THR A 158 6.90 8.01 -12.66
CA THR A 158 6.55 6.61 -12.43
C THR A 158 5.12 6.50 -11.91
N LYS A 159 4.40 5.46 -12.30
CA LYS A 159 3.09 5.17 -11.74
C LYS A 159 3.22 4.88 -10.24
N ILE A 160 2.36 5.49 -9.41
CA ILE A 160 2.22 5.10 -8.01
C ILE A 160 1.54 3.74 -7.95
N ILE A 161 2.19 2.76 -7.35
CA ILE A 161 1.63 1.43 -7.15
C ILE A 161 0.49 1.53 -6.13
N GLY A 162 -0.66 0.96 -6.45
CA GLY A 162 -1.80 0.92 -5.55
C GLY A 162 -2.17 -0.50 -5.17
N GLY A 163 -2.48 -0.72 -3.90
CA GLY A 163 -2.75 -2.07 -3.43
C GLY A 163 -3.67 -2.19 -2.22
N ILE A 164 -3.91 -3.44 -1.85
CA ILE A 164 -4.66 -3.81 -0.64
C ILE A 164 -3.92 -4.90 0.12
N LEU A 165 -3.85 -4.75 1.44
CA LEU A 165 -3.21 -5.69 2.35
C LEU A 165 -4.24 -6.21 3.35
N THR A 166 -4.29 -7.53 3.55
CA THR A 166 -5.29 -8.15 4.43
C THR A 166 -4.67 -9.29 5.24
N SER A 167 -5.33 -9.65 6.35
CA SER A 167 -4.96 -10.84 7.11
C SER A 167 -5.48 -12.10 6.43
N VAL A 168 -6.75 -12.10 6.03
CA VAL A 168 -7.45 -13.24 5.47
C VAL A 168 -8.10 -12.92 4.12
N ASN A 169 -8.49 -13.97 3.40
CA ASN A 169 -9.30 -13.89 2.19
C ASN A 169 -10.46 -14.88 2.28
N SER A 170 -11.66 -14.39 2.55
CA SER A 170 -12.87 -15.23 2.67
C SER A 170 -13.57 -15.51 1.34
N TYR A 171 -13.10 -14.96 0.21
CA TYR A 171 -13.67 -15.26 -1.10
C TYR A 171 -13.58 -16.75 -1.43
N LYS A 172 -14.76 -17.40 -1.58
CA LYS A 172 -14.85 -18.82 -1.91
C LYS A 172 -14.56 -19.14 -3.37
N LYS A 173 -14.77 -18.17 -4.27
CA LYS A 173 -14.61 -18.34 -5.72
C LYS A 173 -13.63 -17.30 -6.26
N ARG A 174 -12.62 -17.77 -6.96
CA ARG A 174 -11.61 -16.94 -7.60
C ARG A 174 -12.23 -15.97 -8.61
N ASP A 175 -13.19 -16.43 -9.42
CA ASP A 175 -13.85 -15.59 -10.42
C ASP A 175 -14.58 -14.39 -9.81
N THR A 176 -15.18 -14.57 -8.61
CA THR A 176 -15.83 -13.47 -7.89
C THR A 176 -14.81 -12.40 -7.49
N LEU A 177 -13.70 -12.82 -6.94
CA LEU A 177 -12.60 -11.94 -6.57
C LEU A 177 -12.03 -11.19 -7.78
N GLU A 178 -11.74 -11.92 -8.86
CA GLU A 178 -11.21 -11.32 -10.11
C GLU A 178 -12.19 -10.31 -10.70
N ASN A 179 -13.50 -10.55 -10.64
CA ASN A 179 -14.51 -9.63 -11.12
C ASN A 179 -14.55 -8.32 -10.32
N HIS A 180 -14.25 -8.33 -9.01
CA HIS A 180 -14.13 -7.12 -8.23
C HIS A 180 -12.93 -6.29 -8.70
N PHE A 181 -11.78 -6.90 -8.96
CA PHE A 181 -10.61 -6.19 -9.47
C PHE A 181 -10.83 -5.65 -10.89
N LYS A 182 -11.43 -6.43 -11.80
CA LYS A 182 -11.72 -6.03 -13.18
C LYS A 182 -12.66 -4.82 -13.30
N LYS A 183 -13.46 -4.55 -12.27
CA LYS A 183 -14.33 -3.35 -12.22
C LYS A 183 -13.56 -2.06 -11.93
N LEU A 184 -12.37 -2.16 -11.36
CA LEU A 184 -11.54 -1.02 -11.00
C LEU A 184 -10.58 -0.70 -12.14
N LYS A 185 -10.87 0.40 -12.85
CA LYS A 185 -10.10 0.84 -14.02
C LYS A 185 -9.44 2.21 -13.80
N GLY A 186 -8.45 2.51 -14.63
CA GLY A 186 -7.76 3.81 -14.61
C GLY A 186 -7.11 4.09 -13.25
N LEU A 187 -7.34 5.25 -12.69
CA LEU A 187 -6.73 5.67 -11.42
C LEU A 187 -7.12 4.79 -10.22
N LYS A 188 -8.27 4.10 -10.28
CA LYS A 188 -8.75 3.17 -9.23
C LYS A 188 -8.14 1.79 -9.30
N ALA A 189 -7.45 1.47 -10.38
CA ALA A 189 -6.94 0.12 -10.61
C ALA A 189 -5.97 -0.30 -9.49
N ILE A 190 -6.21 -1.48 -8.93
CA ILE A 190 -5.31 -2.10 -7.95
C ILE A 190 -4.25 -2.87 -8.72
N ASP A 191 -2.98 -2.65 -8.40
CA ASP A 191 -1.85 -3.30 -9.06
C ASP A 191 -1.45 -4.61 -8.37
N MET A 192 -1.50 -4.61 -7.03
CA MET A 192 -1.04 -5.75 -6.25
C MET A 192 -1.68 -5.80 -4.86
N GLY A 193 -1.50 -6.92 -4.19
CA GLY A 193 -1.91 -7.05 -2.81
C GLY A 193 -1.38 -8.31 -2.17
N CYS A 194 -1.63 -8.42 -0.88
CA CYS A 194 -1.29 -9.60 -0.10
C CYS A 194 -2.39 -9.87 0.93
N SER A 195 -2.81 -11.12 1.01
CA SER A 195 -3.53 -11.67 2.14
C SER A 195 -2.62 -12.69 2.81
N VAL A 196 -2.26 -12.47 4.08
CA VAL A 196 -1.18 -13.23 4.73
C VAL A 196 -1.47 -14.72 4.75
N GLU A 197 -2.71 -15.12 5.02
CA GLU A 197 -3.13 -16.54 5.02
C GLU A 197 -3.25 -17.14 3.61
N PHE A 198 -3.44 -16.31 2.58
CA PHE A 198 -3.74 -16.79 1.22
C PHE A 198 -2.54 -16.65 0.28
N GLY A 199 -1.78 -15.55 0.38
CA GLY A 199 -0.63 -15.22 -0.46
C GLY A 199 -0.72 -13.86 -1.11
N SER A 200 0.27 -13.54 -1.93
CA SER A 200 0.34 -12.30 -2.70
C SER A 200 -0.25 -12.46 -4.10
N PHE A 201 -0.75 -11.37 -4.66
CA PHE A 201 -1.23 -11.31 -6.03
C PHE A 201 -0.74 -10.03 -6.71
N TYR A 202 -0.63 -10.12 -8.02
CA TYR A 202 -0.32 -9.01 -8.92
C TYR A 202 -1.33 -9.02 -10.06
N ILE A 203 -1.83 -7.83 -10.43
CA ILE A 203 -2.80 -7.67 -11.52
C ILE A 203 -2.08 -7.04 -12.70
N ASN A 204 -2.06 -7.75 -13.82
CA ASN A 204 -1.48 -7.26 -15.05
C ASN A 204 -2.53 -6.45 -15.83
N HIS A 205 -2.29 -5.16 -15.98
CA HIS A 205 -3.12 -4.24 -16.76
C HIS A 205 -2.61 -4.05 -18.21
N LEU A 206 -1.75 -4.96 -18.70
CA LEU A 206 -1.28 -4.91 -20.10
C LEU A 206 -2.45 -5.16 -21.05
N GLY A 207 -2.84 -4.14 -21.80
CA GLY A 207 -3.95 -4.16 -22.77
C GLY A 207 -5.10 -3.20 -22.44
N GLU A 208 -5.10 -2.54 -21.30
CA GLU A 208 -6.00 -1.41 -21.06
C GLU A 208 -5.22 -0.12 -21.38
N GLU A 209 -5.58 0.55 -22.49
CA GLU A 209 -5.09 1.90 -22.78
C GLU A 209 -5.52 2.85 -21.65
N ASN A 210 -4.53 3.58 -21.12
CA ASN A 210 -4.71 4.61 -20.10
C ASN A 210 -5.44 5.82 -20.65
#